data_2570e59067c6a2c6583874af037f8d02
#
_entry.id   2570e59067c6a2c6583874af037f8d02
#
_cell.length_a   1.000
_cell.length_b   1.000
_cell.length_c   1.000
_cell.angle_alpha   90.00
_cell.angle_beta   90.00
_cell.angle_gamma   90.00
#
_symmetry.space_group_name_H-M   'P 1'
#
loop_
_entity.id
_entity.type
_entity.pdbx_description
1 polymer ?
#
loop_
_entity_poly.entity_id
_entity_poly.type
_entity_poly.pdbx_seq_one_letter_code
_entity_poly.pdbx_strand_id
1 'polypeptide(L)'
;MKKLTDYMAEELSSAFEKAGYDPSYGKVGVSNRPDLCEYQCNGAMAGAKAYKKAPFMIADDVVANLADSKVFSMKEMVKPGFINLKVSEEFLADYLKEMEKDEKLGADTAKEPKTIVIDYGGPNVAKPLHVGHLRSAIIGESIKRIGRFVGHKVIGDVHLGDWGLQMGLIITELKHRQPELVYFDDSFTGEYPTEAPFTISELEEIYPCASGKSKEDEAYRQEALEATHLLQQGKPGYMALWNHIMNVSVTDLKRNYANLNVSFDLWKKESDAQPYIPDMVEMMKEKGFAYQDQGALVVDVKEDTDTKEIPPCMLLKSDGASLYTTTDLATIVERMK
;
A
#
# COMPACT_ATOMS: atom_id res chain seq x y z
N MET A 1 21.40 16.28 -1.67
CA MET A 1 22.17 17.07 -0.66
C MET A 1 22.88 16.10 0.29
N LYS A 2 24.04 16.48 0.87
CA LYS A 2 24.75 15.65 1.86
C LYS A 2 23.97 15.65 3.19
N LYS A 3 23.85 14.50 3.83
CA LYS A 3 23.13 14.37 5.12
C LYS A 3 23.92 15.04 6.26
N LEU A 4 23.18 15.55 7.23
CA LEU A 4 23.77 16.15 8.43
C LEU A 4 24.72 15.17 9.15
N THR A 5 24.33 13.89 9.25
CA THR A 5 25.15 12.83 9.83
C THR A 5 26.45 12.58 9.06
N ASP A 6 26.48 12.80 7.73
CA ASP A 6 27.67 12.60 6.93
C ASP A 6 28.69 13.72 7.16
N TYR A 7 28.23 14.98 7.34
CA TYR A 7 29.11 16.08 7.76
C TYR A 7 29.77 15.78 9.11
N MET A 8 28.95 15.33 10.08
CA MET A 8 29.46 14.96 11.41
C MET A 8 30.44 13.77 11.35
N ALA A 9 30.15 12.76 10.55
CA ALA A 9 30.99 11.59 10.38
C ALA A 9 32.33 11.95 9.73
N GLU A 10 32.39 12.89 8.78
CA GLU A 10 33.64 13.36 8.20
C GLU A 10 34.51 14.11 9.20
N GLU A 11 33.90 15.01 10.00
CA GLU A 11 34.63 15.69 11.08
C GLU A 11 35.26 14.71 12.07
N LEU A 12 34.47 13.71 12.48
CA LEU A 12 34.95 12.68 13.39
C LEU A 12 36.00 11.76 12.74
N SER A 13 35.79 11.35 11.51
CA SER A 13 36.78 10.53 10.78
C SER A 13 38.11 11.27 10.66
N SER A 14 38.09 12.56 10.34
CA SER A 14 39.28 13.40 10.33
C SER A 14 39.95 13.50 11.72
N ALA A 15 39.13 13.62 12.79
CA ALA A 15 39.63 13.68 14.14
C ALA A 15 40.25 12.35 14.61
N PHE A 16 39.67 11.20 14.25
CA PHE A 16 40.25 9.89 14.48
C PHE A 16 41.63 9.76 13.76
N GLU A 17 41.67 10.15 12.49
CA GLU A 17 42.91 10.09 11.69
C GLU A 17 44.01 10.98 12.29
N LYS A 18 43.69 12.23 12.65
CA LYS A 18 44.63 13.14 13.30
C LYS A 18 45.13 12.62 14.66
N ALA A 19 44.28 11.88 15.37
CA ALA A 19 44.67 11.21 16.61
C ALA A 19 45.46 9.92 16.41
N GLY A 20 45.72 9.48 15.16
CA GLY A 20 46.46 8.28 14.82
C GLY A 20 45.60 6.99 14.83
N TYR A 21 44.31 7.10 14.69
CA TYR A 21 43.33 6.00 14.66
C TYR A 21 42.69 5.88 13.28
N ASP A 22 42.12 4.72 12.99
CA ASP A 22 41.41 4.46 11.72
C ASP A 22 40.20 5.36 11.59
N PRO A 23 40.07 6.16 10.51
CA PRO A 23 38.94 7.07 10.27
C PRO A 23 37.57 6.35 10.16
N SER A 24 37.57 5.06 9.87
CA SER A 24 36.32 4.27 9.79
C SER A 24 35.54 4.20 11.11
N TYR A 25 36.20 4.53 12.24
CA TYR A 25 35.53 4.63 13.54
C TYR A 25 34.74 5.93 13.73
N GLY A 26 34.83 6.91 12.83
CA GLY A 26 34.13 8.19 12.91
C GLY A 26 32.61 8.14 12.61
N LYS A 27 31.97 7.00 12.76
CA LYS A 27 30.54 6.83 12.52
C LYS A 27 29.71 7.51 13.61
N VAL A 28 28.65 8.24 13.18
CA VAL A 28 27.74 8.96 14.04
C VAL A 28 26.34 8.39 13.95
N GLY A 29 25.66 8.25 15.07
CA GLY A 29 24.26 7.89 15.15
C GLY A 29 23.47 8.89 16.02
N VAL A 30 22.16 8.88 15.87
CA VAL A 30 21.26 9.61 16.77
C VAL A 30 21.39 8.99 18.18
N SER A 31 21.48 9.83 19.19
CA SER A 31 21.58 9.37 20.57
C SER A 31 20.28 8.73 21.06
N ASN A 32 20.40 7.63 21.81
CA ASN A 32 19.28 7.04 22.54
C ASN A 32 18.94 7.81 23.83
N ARG A 33 19.74 8.82 24.18
CA ARG A 33 19.62 9.67 25.37
C ARG A 33 19.56 11.14 24.93
N PRO A 34 18.44 11.60 24.35
CA PRO A 34 18.28 12.98 23.85
C PRO A 34 18.39 14.03 24.98
N ASP A 35 18.20 13.62 26.21
CA ASP A 35 18.41 14.42 27.41
C ASP A 35 19.89 14.78 27.62
N LEU A 36 20.83 13.99 27.12
CA LEU A 36 22.28 14.20 27.29
C LEU A 36 22.91 14.78 26.01
N CYS A 37 22.60 14.23 24.86
CA CYS A 37 23.18 14.66 23.59
C CYS A 37 22.24 14.32 22.43
N GLU A 38 22.39 15.00 21.31
CA GLU A 38 21.62 14.76 20.09
C GLU A 38 22.17 13.59 19.29
N TYR A 39 23.49 13.52 19.21
CA TYR A 39 24.21 12.50 18.45
C TYR A 39 25.33 11.87 19.27
N GLN A 40 25.75 10.67 18.88
CA GLN A 40 26.79 9.94 19.60
C GLN A 40 27.69 9.17 18.62
N CYS A 41 28.99 9.18 18.90
CA CYS A 41 29.96 8.31 18.24
C CYS A 41 30.49 7.26 19.24
N ASN A 42 30.44 6.00 18.83
CA ASN A 42 30.88 4.84 19.63
C ASN A 42 32.19 4.25 19.12
N GLY A 43 32.87 4.93 18.18
CA GLY A 43 34.06 4.44 17.50
C GLY A 43 35.23 4.15 18.43
N ALA A 44 35.40 4.94 19.50
CA ALA A 44 36.46 4.71 20.47
C ALA A 44 36.33 3.36 21.20
N MET A 45 35.10 2.94 21.50
CA MET A 45 34.84 1.62 22.09
C MET A 45 35.12 0.48 21.08
N ALA A 46 34.75 0.67 19.82
CA ALA A 46 35.00 -0.31 18.76
C ALA A 46 36.52 -0.48 18.48
N GLY A 47 37.28 0.63 18.51
CA GLY A 47 38.73 0.63 18.28
C GLY A 47 39.58 0.17 19.46
N ALA A 48 39.07 0.16 20.68
CA ALA A 48 39.84 -0.10 21.90
C ALA A 48 40.69 -1.38 21.87
N LYS A 49 40.13 -2.46 21.35
CA LYS A 49 40.83 -3.75 21.22
C LYS A 49 41.96 -3.68 20.19
N ALA A 50 41.74 -3.03 19.06
CA ALA A 50 42.72 -2.92 17.97
C ALA A 50 43.95 -2.12 18.42
N TYR A 51 43.72 -1.04 19.18
CA TYR A 51 44.82 -0.16 19.65
C TYR A 51 45.36 -0.51 21.07
N LYS A 52 44.77 -1.54 21.70
CA LYS A 52 45.14 -1.95 23.09
C LYS A 52 45.16 -0.79 24.06
N LYS A 53 44.18 0.11 23.89
CA LYS A 53 44.05 1.37 24.67
C LYS A 53 42.64 1.46 25.27
N ALA A 54 42.52 2.06 26.46
CA ALA A 54 41.23 2.20 27.04
C ALA A 54 40.33 3.11 26.21
N PRO A 55 39.01 2.77 25.99
CA PRO A 55 38.13 3.52 25.12
C PRO A 55 38.05 5.01 25.42
N PHE A 56 38.01 5.38 26.70
CA PHE A 56 37.92 6.78 27.12
C PHE A 56 39.17 7.58 26.71
N MET A 57 40.36 6.95 26.68
CA MET A 57 41.60 7.60 26.22
C MET A 57 41.59 7.87 24.73
N ILE A 58 41.05 6.94 23.96
CA ILE A 58 40.87 7.13 22.48
C ILE A 58 39.88 8.26 22.27
N ALA A 59 38.74 8.26 22.99
CA ALA A 59 37.73 9.30 22.89
C ALA A 59 38.26 10.69 23.27
N ASP A 60 39.07 10.80 24.32
CA ASP A 60 39.71 12.06 24.72
C ASP A 60 40.65 12.59 23.63
N ASP A 61 41.50 11.73 23.05
CA ASP A 61 42.38 12.10 21.94
C ASP A 61 41.58 12.61 20.70
N VAL A 62 40.47 11.97 20.40
CA VAL A 62 39.60 12.35 19.27
C VAL A 62 38.90 13.68 19.55
N VAL A 63 38.33 13.86 20.77
CA VAL A 63 37.65 15.10 21.14
C VAL A 63 38.61 16.30 21.13
N ALA A 64 39.89 16.10 21.55
CA ALA A 64 40.92 17.14 21.46
C ALA A 64 41.16 17.61 20.01
N ASN A 65 41.06 16.70 19.03
CA ASN A 65 41.21 17.01 17.61
C ASN A 65 39.93 17.58 16.94
N LEU A 66 38.82 17.70 17.71
CA LEU A 66 37.58 18.37 17.27
C LEU A 66 37.47 19.82 17.79
N ALA A 67 38.50 20.34 18.48
CA ALA A 67 38.43 21.65 19.14
C ALA A 67 37.98 22.77 18.21
N ASP A 68 38.49 22.82 16.98
CA ASP A 68 38.22 23.86 15.97
C ASP A 68 37.02 23.56 15.06
N SER A 69 36.29 22.43 15.28
CA SER A 69 35.14 22.10 14.49
C SER A 69 33.99 23.10 14.74
N LYS A 70 33.48 23.66 13.65
CA LYS A 70 32.28 24.54 13.65
C LYS A 70 30.97 23.76 13.58
N VAL A 71 31.03 22.45 13.32
CA VAL A 71 29.86 21.59 13.20
C VAL A 71 29.21 21.34 14.57
N PHE A 72 30.01 21.30 15.63
CA PHE A 72 29.56 20.94 16.98
C PHE A 72 29.62 22.11 17.97
N SER A 73 28.51 22.31 18.67
CA SER A 73 28.47 23.20 19.85
C SER A 73 28.92 22.47 21.13
N MET A 74 28.72 21.15 21.21
CA MET A 74 29.17 20.29 22.28
C MET A 74 29.86 19.05 21.73
N LYS A 75 30.98 18.71 22.29
CA LYS A 75 31.78 17.51 21.99
C LYS A 75 32.42 17.06 23.31
N GLU A 76 31.89 15.99 23.86
CA GLU A 76 32.27 15.55 25.22
C GLU A 76 32.52 14.05 25.25
N MET A 77 33.64 13.65 25.83
CA MET A 77 33.90 12.26 26.17
C MET A 77 33.12 11.86 27.42
N VAL A 78 32.36 10.78 27.32
CA VAL A 78 31.65 10.19 28.45
C VAL A 78 32.06 8.73 28.62
N LYS A 79 32.44 8.36 29.85
CA LYS A 79 32.86 6.97 30.12
C LYS A 79 31.76 5.97 29.79
N PRO A 80 32.12 4.79 29.25
CA PRO A 80 33.49 4.25 29.12
C PRO A 80 34.26 4.70 27.86
N GLY A 81 33.67 5.47 26.93
CA GLY A 81 34.32 5.93 25.69
C GLY A 81 33.34 6.41 24.64
N PHE A 82 32.18 6.91 25.09
CA PHE A 82 31.23 7.59 24.19
C PHE A 82 31.72 9.00 23.91
N ILE A 83 31.52 9.44 22.66
CA ILE A 83 31.67 10.84 22.28
C ILE A 83 30.26 11.40 22.05
N ASN A 84 29.80 12.21 22.99
CA ASN A 84 28.50 12.87 22.93
C ASN A 84 28.62 14.19 22.17
N LEU A 85 27.67 14.46 21.29
CA LEU A 85 27.72 15.57 20.36
C LEU A 85 26.40 16.33 20.34
N LYS A 86 26.50 17.67 20.26
CA LYS A 86 25.40 18.55 19.86
C LYS A 86 25.82 19.37 18.64
N VAL A 87 24.92 19.57 17.71
CA VAL A 87 25.17 20.37 16.51
C VAL A 87 25.22 21.86 16.88
N SER A 88 26.05 22.62 16.21
CA SER A 88 26.10 24.08 16.32
C SER A 88 24.84 24.67 15.68
N GLU A 89 24.21 25.63 16.36
CA GLU A 89 23.04 26.34 15.84
C GLU A 89 23.36 27.11 14.55
N GLU A 90 24.55 27.72 14.49
CA GLU A 90 25.02 28.41 13.30
C GLU A 90 25.19 27.47 12.11
N PHE A 91 25.84 26.32 12.33
CA PHE A 91 26.01 25.31 11.30
C PHE A 91 24.64 24.75 10.86
N LEU A 92 23.74 24.49 11.79
CA LEU A 92 22.39 24.00 11.48
C LEU A 92 21.58 25.03 10.67
N ALA A 93 21.70 26.32 11.03
CA ALA A 93 21.02 27.39 10.28
C ALA A 93 21.52 27.47 8.82
N ASP A 94 22.81 27.35 8.60
CA ASP A 94 23.38 27.35 7.24
C ASP A 94 23.02 26.06 6.47
N TYR A 95 23.03 24.92 7.15
CA TYR A 95 22.55 23.66 6.57
C TYR A 95 21.08 23.74 6.12
N LEU A 96 20.20 24.34 6.94
CA LEU A 96 18.79 24.55 6.58
C LEU A 96 18.61 25.50 5.40
N LYS A 97 19.40 26.58 5.33
CA LYS A 97 19.40 27.47 4.15
C LYS A 97 19.82 26.76 2.86
N GLU A 98 20.78 25.85 2.92
CA GLU A 98 21.18 25.04 1.76
C GLU A 98 20.08 24.00 1.41
N MET A 99 19.44 23.43 2.42
CA MET A 99 18.33 22.49 2.24
C MET A 99 17.11 23.17 1.56
N GLU A 100 16.82 24.43 1.91
CA GLU A 100 15.73 25.22 1.31
C GLU A 100 15.95 25.47 -0.18
N LYS A 101 17.19 25.55 -0.64
CA LYS A 101 17.53 25.72 -2.07
C LYS A 101 17.37 24.44 -2.89
N ASP A 102 17.32 23.28 -2.24
CA ASP A 102 17.15 21.98 -2.88
C ASP A 102 15.66 21.71 -3.10
N GLU A 103 15.22 21.52 -4.35
CA GLU A 103 13.81 21.21 -4.70
C GLU A 103 13.27 19.99 -3.94
N LYS A 104 14.14 19.10 -3.51
CA LYS A 104 13.78 17.91 -2.72
C LYS A 104 14.07 18.04 -1.23
N LEU A 105 14.37 19.23 -0.76
CA LEU A 105 14.61 19.52 0.65
C LEU A 105 15.60 18.56 1.30
N GLY A 106 16.66 18.20 0.59
CA GLY A 106 17.68 17.27 1.07
C GLY A 106 17.34 15.78 0.97
N ALA A 107 16.16 15.41 0.46
CA ALA A 107 15.81 14.01 0.28
C ALA A 107 16.64 13.36 -0.83
N ASP A 108 17.10 12.13 -0.57
CA ASP A 108 17.83 11.34 -1.57
C ASP A 108 16.88 10.97 -2.75
N THR A 109 17.41 11.07 -3.96
CA THR A 109 16.73 10.55 -5.15
C THR A 109 17.12 9.08 -5.34
N ALA A 110 16.15 8.25 -5.74
CA ALA A 110 16.40 6.85 -6.06
C ALA A 110 17.47 6.72 -7.16
N LYS A 111 18.56 6.01 -6.86
CA LYS A 111 19.63 5.75 -7.82
C LYS A 111 19.16 4.88 -8.98
N GLU A 112 18.26 3.95 -8.69
CA GLU A 112 17.62 3.05 -9.64
C GLU A 112 16.10 3.22 -9.55
N PRO A 113 15.50 4.13 -10.34
CA PRO A 113 14.06 4.31 -10.37
C PRO A 113 13.33 3.04 -10.74
N LYS A 114 12.28 2.71 -9.98
CA LYS A 114 11.43 1.54 -10.21
C LYS A 114 10.05 1.99 -10.67
N THR A 115 9.35 1.14 -11.42
CA THR A 115 7.91 1.25 -11.62
C THR A 115 7.23 0.47 -10.49
N ILE A 116 6.37 1.15 -9.73
CA ILE A 116 5.69 0.62 -8.56
C ILE A 116 4.20 0.83 -8.76
N VAL A 117 3.41 -0.23 -8.68
CA VAL A 117 1.95 -0.15 -8.62
C VAL A 117 1.53 -0.22 -7.15
N ILE A 118 0.72 0.72 -6.72
CA ILE A 118 0.16 0.73 -5.36
C ILE A 118 -1.36 0.62 -5.49
N ASP A 119 -1.90 -0.45 -4.93
CA ASP A 119 -3.33 -0.69 -4.79
C ASP A 119 -3.80 -0.15 -3.44
N TYR A 120 -4.74 0.79 -3.44
CA TYR A 120 -5.25 1.38 -2.20
C TYR A 120 -6.66 1.97 -2.37
N GLY A 121 -7.37 2.05 -1.27
CA GLY A 121 -8.68 2.70 -1.22
C GLY A 121 -9.82 1.88 -1.79
N GLY A 122 -9.61 0.71 -2.39
CA GLY A 122 -10.55 -0.10 -3.16
C GLY A 122 -11.87 -0.45 -2.45
N PRO A 123 -12.93 0.38 -2.56
CA PRO A 123 -14.23 0.08 -1.99
C PRO A 123 -15.03 -0.83 -2.93
N ASN A 124 -15.96 -1.55 -2.35
CA ASN A 124 -17.03 -2.15 -3.15
C ASN A 124 -17.94 -1.04 -3.69
N VAL A 125 -18.33 -1.12 -4.96
CA VAL A 125 -19.31 -0.21 -5.55
C VAL A 125 -20.68 -0.36 -4.88
N ALA A 126 -21.53 0.67 -5.01
CA ALA A 126 -22.85 0.75 -4.39
C ALA A 126 -22.85 0.65 -2.86
N LYS A 127 -21.70 0.89 -2.23
CA LYS A 127 -21.58 1.02 -0.77
C LYS A 127 -21.05 2.40 -0.42
N PRO A 128 -21.59 3.05 0.62
CA PRO A 128 -21.03 4.31 1.07
C PRO A 128 -19.62 4.13 1.61
N LEU A 129 -18.76 5.12 1.35
CA LEU A 129 -17.45 5.17 1.97
C LEU A 129 -17.59 5.36 3.48
N HIS A 130 -16.78 4.66 4.24
CA HIS A 130 -16.68 4.82 5.68
C HIS A 130 -15.22 5.04 6.11
N VAL A 131 -14.99 5.33 7.39
CA VAL A 131 -13.67 5.68 7.94
C VAL A 131 -12.58 4.64 7.65
N GLY A 132 -12.94 3.36 7.50
CA GLY A 132 -11.99 2.30 7.11
C GLY A 132 -11.39 2.51 5.72
N HIS A 133 -12.22 2.92 4.75
CA HIS A 133 -11.75 3.24 3.38
C HIS A 133 -10.87 4.50 3.36
N LEU A 134 -11.21 5.52 4.18
CA LEU A 134 -10.41 6.74 4.35
C LEU A 134 -8.96 6.43 4.73
N ARG A 135 -8.77 5.57 5.72
CA ARG A 135 -7.44 5.21 6.22
C ARG A 135 -6.56 4.61 5.12
N SER A 136 -7.08 3.63 4.39
CA SER A 136 -6.37 3.00 3.28
C SER A 136 -6.03 4.03 2.19
N ALA A 137 -7.00 4.87 1.80
CA ALA A 137 -6.83 5.88 0.77
C ALA A 137 -5.73 6.90 1.12
N ILE A 138 -5.75 7.44 2.34
CA ILE A 138 -4.76 8.46 2.77
C ILE A 138 -3.36 7.86 2.88
N ILE A 139 -3.23 6.65 3.42
CA ILE A 139 -1.92 5.98 3.52
C ILE A 139 -1.36 5.70 2.13
N GLY A 140 -2.14 5.11 1.24
CA GLY A 140 -1.72 4.79 -0.12
C GLY A 140 -1.34 6.02 -0.93
N GLU A 141 -2.15 7.09 -0.86
CA GLU A 141 -1.85 8.37 -1.51
C GLU A 141 -0.54 8.96 -0.99
N SER A 142 -0.31 8.91 0.33
CA SER A 142 0.93 9.40 0.93
C SER A 142 2.15 8.63 0.42
N ILE A 143 2.06 7.29 0.39
CA ILE A 143 3.14 6.43 -0.12
C ILE A 143 3.39 6.72 -1.61
N LYS A 144 2.34 6.87 -2.43
CA LYS A 144 2.45 7.24 -3.84
C LYS A 144 3.22 8.56 -4.01
N ARG A 145 2.82 9.59 -3.26
CA ARG A 145 3.47 10.92 -3.33
C ARG A 145 4.93 10.86 -2.90
N ILE A 146 5.24 10.16 -1.80
CA ILE A 146 6.61 9.97 -1.34
C ILE A 146 7.43 9.23 -2.40
N GLY A 147 6.92 8.14 -2.95
CA GLY A 147 7.61 7.37 -3.98
C GLY A 147 7.92 8.21 -5.23
N ARG A 148 6.97 9.04 -5.67
CA ARG A 148 7.17 9.99 -6.79
C ARG A 148 8.18 11.08 -6.44
N PHE A 149 8.09 11.62 -5.24
CA PHE A 149 9.00 12.65 -4.76
C PHE A 149 10.46 12.19 -4.76
N VAL A 150 10.72 10.95 -4.35
CA VAL A 150 12.08 10.38 -4.38
C VAL A 150 12.49 9.80 -5.75
N GLY A 151 11.65 9.94 -6.78
CA GLY A 151 12.01 9.68 -8.18
C GLY A 151 11.62 8.32 -8.74
N HIS A 152 10.74 7.56 -8.07
CA HIS A 152 10.14 6.36 -8.65
C HIS A 152 8.96 6.72 -9.58
N LYS A 153 8.68 5.86 -10.57
CA LYS A 153 7.41 5.89 -11.31
C LYS A 153 6.38 5.13 -10.49
N VAL A 154 5.46 5.84 -9.83
CA VAL A 154 4.43 5.22 -9.00
C VAL A 154 3.07 5.39 -9.66
N ILE A 155 2.36 4.28 -9.83
CA ILE A 155 1.02 4.16 -10.39
C ILE A 155 0.08 3.82 -9.25
N GLY A 156 -0.87 4.71 -8.96
CA GLY A 156 -1.93 4.47 -7.98
C GLY A 156 -3.14 3.83 -8.64
N ASP A 157 -3.53 2.67 -8.18
CA ASP A 157 -4.72 1.94 -8.64
C ASP A 157 -5.77 1.89 -7.53
N VAL A 158 -7.04 2.08 -7.88
CA VAL A 158 -8.17 1.79 -7.02
C VAL A 158 -8.88 0.55 -7.53
N HIS A 159 -8.66 -0.58 -6.91
CA HIS A 159 -9.26 -1.84 -7.33
C HIS A 159 -10.67 -1.98 -6.73
N LEU A 160 -11.70 -1.75 -7.55
CA LEU A 160 -13.09 -1.72 -7.10
C LEU A 160 -13.69 -3.12 -7.04
N GLY A 161 -14.41 -3.43 -5.96
CA GLY A 161 -15.24 -4.62 -5.86
C GLY A 161 -16.56 -4.41 -6.61
N ASP A 162 -16.72 -5.04 -7.77
CA ASP A 162 -17.85 -4.83 -8.68
C ASP A 162 -18.47 -6.12 -9.23
N TRP A 163 -17.94 -7.30 -8.85
CA TRP A 163 -18.27 -8.54 -9.53
C TRP A 163 -18.83 -9.64 -8.63
N GLY A 164 -19.02 -9.39 -7.35
CA GLY A 164 -19.47 -10.35 -6.36
C GLY A 164 -20.97 -10.35 -6.09
N LEU A 165 -21.38 -11.09 -5.05
CA LEU A 165 -22.76 -11.24 -4.59
C LEU A 165 -23.48 -9.90 -4.34
N GLN A 166 -22.75 -8.82 -4.00
CA GLN A 166 -23.35 -7.50 -3.82
C GLN A 166 -24.09 -7.02 -5.07
N MET A 167 -23.61 -7.34 -6.26
CA MET A 167 -24.29 -6.98 -7.52
C MET A 167 -25.61 -7.75 -7.68
N GLY A 168 -25.59 -9.04 -7.42
CA GLY A 168 -26.81 -9.85 -7.44
C GLY A 168 -27.83 -9.41 -6.40
N LEU A 169 -27.41 -9.04 -5.20
CA LEU A 169 -28.29 -8.48 -4.16
C LEU A 169 -28.99 -7.20 -4.62
N ILE A 170 -28.26 -6.27 -5.25
CA ILE A 170 -28.82 -5.02 -5.75
C ILE A 170 -29.79 -5.30 -6.91
N ILE A 171 -29.41 -6.16 -7.84
CA ILE A 171 -30.26 -6.52 -8.99
C ILE A 171 -31.56 -7.19 -8.51
N THR A 172 -31.47 -8.11 -7.54
CA THR A 172 -32.63 -8.78 -6.95
C THR A 172 -33.55 -7.80 -6.24
N GLU A 173 -32.99 -6.92 -5.41
CA GLU A 173 -33.81 -5.92 -4.70
C GLU A 173 -34.48 -4.94 -5.68
N LEU A 174 -33.79 -4.50 -6.71
CA LEU A 174 -34.38 -3.67 -7.78
C LEU A 174 -35.51 -4.38 -8.48
N LYS A 175 -35.34 -5.66 -8.82
CA LYS A 175 -36.38 -6.47 -9.46
C LYS A 175 -37.62 -6.61 -8.56
N HIS A 176 -37.46 -6.76 -7.26
CA HIS A 176 -38.58 -6.81 -6.30
C HIS A 176 -39.28 -5.46 -6.15
N ARG A 177 -38.54 -4.35 -6.21
CA ARG A 177 -39.15 -3.00 -6.08
C ARG A 177 -39.79 -2.50 -7.38
N GLN A 178 -39.18 -2.84 -8.53
CA GLN A 178 -39.53 -2.30 -9.84
C GLN A 178 -39.45 -3.41 -10.91
N PRO A 179 -40.34 -4.44 -10.82
CA PRO A 179 -40.28 -5.60 -11.73
C PRO A 179 -40.63 -5.24 -13.20
N GLU A 180 -41.21 -4.09 -13.44
CA GLU A 180 -41.58 -3.58 -14.76
C GLU A 180 -40.41 -2.95 -15.54
N LEU A 181 -39.27 -2.77 -14.92
CA LEU A 181 -38.11 -2.21 -15.62
C LEU A 181 -37.67 -3.09 -16.78
N VAL A 182 -37.36 -2.47 -17.90
CA VAL A 182 -36.96 -3.15 -19.14
C VAL A 182 -35.74 -4.08 -18.98
N TYR A 183 -34.94 -3.88 -17.96
CA TYR A 183 -33.75 -4.69 -17.62
C TYR A 183 -34.11 -6.12 -17.19
N PHE A 184 -35.36 -6.36 -16.79
CA PHE A 184 -35.88 -7.65 -16.34
C PHE A 184 -36.76 -8.35 -17.40
N ASP A 185 -37.00 -7.69 -18.52
CA ASP A 185 -37.72 -8.27 -19.66
C ASP A 185 -36.76 -9.03 -20.58
N ASP A 186 -36.85 -10.36 -20.54
CA ASP A 186 -36.01 -11.24 -21.37
C ASP A 186 -36.33 -11.15 -22.86
N SER A 187 -37.47 -10.57 -23.23
CA SER A 187 -37.86 -10.35 -24.63
C SER A 187 -37.38 -9.02 -25.20
N PHE A 188 -36.83 -8.15 -24.38
CA PHE A 188 -36.36 -6.83 -24.79
C PHE A 188 -35.11 -6.92 -25.66
N THR A 189 -35.18 -6.36 -26.87
CA THR A 189 -34.06 -6.34 -27.84
C THR A 189 -33.65 -4.92 -28.24
N GLY A 190 -34.21 -3.91 -27.61
CA GLY A 190 -33.90 -2.51 -27.86
C GLY A 190 -32.63 -2.04 -27.15
N GLU A 191 -32.33 -0.74 -27.30
CA GLU A 191 -31.28 -0.09 -26.55
C GLU A 191 -31.79 0.21 -25.11
N TYR A 192 -30.99 -0.16 -24.10
CA TYR A 192 -31.33 0.15 -22.72
C TYR A 192 -31.23 1.66 -22.46
N PRO A 193 -32.05 2.22 -21.54
CA PRO A 193 -32.00 3.63 -21.17
C PRO A 193 -30.59 4.06 -20.78
N THR A 194 -30.20 5.28 -21.17
CA THR A 194 -28.91 5.86 -20.80
C THR A 194 -28.89 6.41 -19.38
N GLU A 195 -30.06 6.75 -18.85
CA GLU A 195 -30.21 7.23 -17.46
C GLU A 195 -30.38 6.04 -16.51
N ALA A 196 -29.71 6.11 -15.38
CA ALA A 196 -29.86 5.09 -14.34
C ALA A 196 -31.25 5.11 -13.75
N PRO A 197 -31.87 3.93 -13.49
CA PRO A 197 -33.20 3.86 -12.84
C PRO A 197 -33.14 4.14 -11.33
N PHE A 198 -32.03 4.61 -10.81
CA PHE A 198 -31.79 4.92 -9.40
C PHE A 198 -30.72 6.01 -9.24
N THR A 199 -30.75 6.65 -8.09
CA THR A 199 -29.73 7.59 -7.60
C THR A 199 -28.71 6.87 -6.70
N ILE A 200 -27.60 7.56 -6.34
CA ILE A 200 -26.64 7.02 -5.37
C ILE A 200 -27.29 6.80 -4.00
N SER A 201 -28.16 7.71 -3.55
CA SER A 201 -28.84 7.59 -2.26
C SER A 201 -29.78 6.37 -2.23
N GLU A 202 -30.45 6.06 -3.33
CA GLU A 202 -31.26 4.85 -3.43
C GLU A 202 -30.41 3.57 -3.42
N LEU A 203 -29.23 3.56 -4.07
CA LEU A 203 -28.29 2.43 -3.99
C LEU A 203 -27.80 2.20 -2.56
N GLU A 204 -27.55 3.28 -1.80
CA GLU A 204 -27.14 3.23 -0.39
C GLU A 204 -28.23 2.62 0.52
N GLU A 205 -29.50 2.67 0.12
CA GLU A 205 -30.63 2.02 0.81
C GLU A 205 -30.85 0.57 0.30
N ILE A 206 -30.77 0.37 -1.01
CA ILE A 206 -31.03 -0.92 -1.69
C ILE A 206 -30.11 -2.00 -1.16
N TYR A 207 -28.79 -1.74 -1.15
CA TYR A 207 -27.81 -2.76 -0.76
C TYR A 207 -27.96 -3.23 0.69
N PRO A 208 -28.04 -2.36 1.73
CA PRO A 208 -28.24 -2.82 3.11
C PRO A 208 -29.55 -3.59 3.29
N CYS A 209 -30.64 -3.15 2.62
CA CYS A 209 -31.93 -3.83 2.63
C CYS A 209 -31.79 -5.25 2.06
N ALA A 210 -31.21 -5.39 0.87
CA ALA A 210 -31.00 -6.69 0.23
C ALA A 210 -30.09 -7.61 1.06
N SER A 211 -29.01 -7.05 1.62
CA SER A 211 -28.10 -7.78 2.50
C SER A 211 -28.76 -8.25 3.80
N GLY A 212 -29.68 -7.47 4.35
CA GLY A 212 -30.50 -7.87 5.50
C GLY A 212 -31.42 -9.03 5.15
N LYS A 213 -32.23 -8.88 4.10
CA LYS A 213 -33.14 -9.93 3.60
C LYS A 213 -32.43 -11.25 3.31
N SER A 214 -31.28 -11.19 2.65
CA SER A 214 -30.50 -12.40 2.30
C SER A 214 -29.95 -13.20 3.49
N LYS A 215 -29.91 -12.60 4.68
CA LYS A 215 -29.51 -13.29 5.93
C LYS A 215 -30.68 -13.97 6.63
N GLU A 216 -31.88 -13.48 6.40
CA GLU A 216 -33.11 -13.94 7.05
C GLU A 216 -33.90 -14.88 6.14
N ASP A 217 -33.77 -14.78 4.82
CA ASP A 217 -34.50 -15.53 3.81
C ASP A 217 -33.52 -16.22 2.83
N GLU A 218 -33.41 -17.54 2.93
CA GLU A 218 -32.54 -18.34 2.06
C GLU A 218 -33.03 -18.34 0.60
N ALA A 219 -34.36 -18.27 0.36
CA ALA A 219 -34.88 -18.19 -1.00
C ALA A 219 -34.45 -16.89 -1.69
N TYR A 220 -34.52 -15.77 -0.98
CA TYR A 220 -34.03 -14.48 -1.44
C TYR A 220 -32.52 -14.52 -1.72
N ARG A 221 -31.76 -15.18 -0.86
CA ARG A 221 -30.31 -15.36 -1.05
C ARG A 221 -29.99 -16.16 -2.30
N GLN A 222 -30.72 -17.22 -2.56
CA GLN A 222 -30.56 -18.04 -3.79
C GLN A 222 -30.90 -17.25 -5.04
N GLU A 223 -31.96 -16.42 -5.01
CA GLU A 223 -32.27 -15.49 -6.12
C GLU A 223 -31.11 -14.51 -6.38
N ALA A 224 -30.49 -13.95 -5.34
CA ALA A 224 -29.36 -13.05 -5.47
C ALA A 224 -28.10 -13.76 -6.00
N LEU A 225 -27.86 -15.01 -5.62
CA LEU A 225 -26.78 -15.83 -6.19
C LEU A 225 -26.99 -16.11 -7.67
N GLU A 226 -28.23 -16.46 -8.05
CA GLU A 226 -28.61 -16.66 -9.45
C GLU A 226 -28.47 -15.36 -10.26
N ALA A 227 -28.91 -14.22 -9.71
CA ALA A 227 -28.71 -12.92 -10.35
C ALA A 227 -27.24 -12.58 -10.56
N THR A 228 -26.38 -12.91 -9.59
CA THR A 228 -24.94 -12.76 -9.72
C THR A 228 -24.38 -13.63 -10.86
N HIS A 229 -24.79 -14.88 -10.91
CA HIS A 229 -24.37 -15.83 -11.96
C HIS A 229 -24.80 -15.36 -13.35
N LEU A 230 -26.05 -14.94 -13.52
CA LEU A 230 -26.57 -14.40 -14.77
C LEU A 230 -25.86 -13.12 -15.22
N LEU A 231 -25.53 -12.23 -14.28
CA LEU A 231 -24.67 -11.06 -14.54
C LEU A 231 -23.31 -11.50 -15.09
N GLN A 232 -22.66 -12.45 -14.42
CA GLN A 232 -21.34 -12.95 -14.79
C GLN A 232 -21.35 -13.70 -16.14
N GLN A 233 -22.48 -14.27 -16.51
CA GLN A 233 -22.71 -14.84 -17.85
C GLN A 233 -23.01 -13.79 -18.92
N GLY A 234 -23.12 -12.52 -18.56
CA GLY A 234 -23.35 -11.43 -19.50
C GLY A 234 -24.82 -11.23 -19.90
N LYS A 235 -25.80 -11.59 -19.03
CA LYS A 235 -27.22 -11.32 -19.29
C LYS A 235 -27.42 -9.83 -19.59
N PRO A 236 -27.94 -9.45 -20.79
CA PRO A 236 -27.89 -8.07 -21.28
C PRO A 236 -28.51 -7.04 -20.35
N GLY A 237 -29.71 -7.30 -19.80
CA GLY A 237 -30.37 -6.39 -18.86
C GLY A 237 -29.59 -6.20 -17.55
N TYR A 238 -28.97 -7.28 -17.05
CA TYR A 238 -28.16 -7.23 -15.83
C TYR A 238 -26.82 -6.51 -16.05
N MET A 239 -26.22 -6.68 -17.23
CA MET A 239 -25.04 -5.92 -17.64
C MET A 239 -25.33 -4.43 -17.79
N ALA A 240 -26.51 -4.06 -18.32
CA ALA A 240 -26.92 -2.68 -18.42
C ALA A 240 -27.13 -2.05 -17.02
N LEU A 241 -27.77 -2.77 -16.09
CA LEU A 241 -27.89 -2.34 -14.68
C LEU A 241 -26.54 -2.21 -14.01
N TRP A 242 -25.64 -3.18 -14.21
CA TRP A 242 -24.28 -3.13 -13.68
C TRP A 242 -23.54 -1.88 -14.20
N ASN A 243 -23.65 -1.53 -15.47
CA ASN A 243 -23.07 -0.31 -16.02
C ASN A 243 -23.62 0.94 -15.32
N HIS A 244 -24.91 1.00 -15.02
CA HIS A 244 -25.51 2.11 -14.28
C HIS A 244 -24.98 2.19 -12.84
N ILE A 245 -24.91 1.06 -12.13
CA ILE A 245 -24.36 0.96 -10.78
C ILE A 245 -22.92 1.48 -10.78
N MET A 246 -22.11 1.06 -11.74
CA MET A 246 -20.72 1.49 -11.89
C MET A 246 -20.63 3.00 -12.12
N ASN A 247 -21.38 3.54 -13.09
CA ASN A 247 -21.33 4.96 -13.43
C ASN A 247 -21.72 5.86 -12.24
N VAL A 248 -22.80 5.53 -11.55
CA VAL A 248 -23.29 6.28 -10.39
C VAL A 248 -22.26 6.18 -9.25
N SER A 249 -21.80 4.98 -8.93
CA SER A 249 -20.85 4.74 -7.82
C SER A 249 -19.50 5.38 -8.07
N VAL A 250 -18.91 5.19 -9.26
CA VAL A 250 -17.58 5.74 -9.58
C VAL A 250 -17.60 7.27 -9.60
N THR A 251 -18.68 7.86 -10.06
CA THR A 251 -18.86 9.34 -10.04
C THR A 251 -18.84 9.87 -8.61
N ASP A 252 -19.55 9.22 -7.69
CA ASP A 252 -19.57 9.60 -6.28
C ASP A 252 -18.21 9.36 -5.60
N LEU A 253 -17.60 8.20 -5.85
CA LEU A 253 -16.27 7.86 -5.33
C LEU A 253 -15.21 8.87 -5.76
N LYS A 254 -15.19 9.28 -7.03
CA LYS A 254 -14.26 10.30 -7.54
C LYS A 254 -14.43 11.62 -6.83
N ARG A 255 -15.68 12.05 -6.59
CA ARG A 255 -15.95 13.28 -5.83
C ARG A 255 -15.44 13.18 -4.39
N ASN A 256 -15.70 12.07 -3.72
CA ASN A 256 -15.30 11.87 -2.32
C ASN A 256 -13.77 11.79 -2.19
N TYR A 257 -13.06 11.09 -3.07
CA TYR A 257 -11.61 11.04 -3.07
C TYR A 257 -10.98 12.40 -3.41
N ALA A 258 -11.56 13.15 -4.33
CA ALA A 258 -11.11 14.52 -4.63
C ALA A 258 -11.19 15.44 -3.40
N ASN A 259 -12.27 15.34 -2.60
CA ASN A 259 -12.40 16.08 -1.35
C ASN A 259 -11.32 15.73 -0.31
N LEU A 260 -10.76 14.51 -0.39
CA LEU A 260 -9.66 14.06 0.44
C LEU A 260 -8.28 14.35 -0.16
N ASN A 261 -8.23 14.99 -1.31
CA ASN A 261 -7.01 15.19 -2.10
C ASN A 261 -6.30 13.85 -2.41
N VAL A 262 -7.07 12.80 -2.65
CA VAL A 262 -6.64 11.47 -3.09
C VAL A 262 -6.94 11.32 -4.57
N SER A 263 -6.00 10.80 -5.34
CA SER A 263 -6.13 10.60 -6.78
C SER A 263 -5.56 9.26 -7.22
N PHE A 264 -6.16 8.67 -8.25
CA PHE A 264 -5.71 7.41 -8.82
C PHE A 264 -5.36 7.61 -10.30
N ASP A 265 -4.35 6.89 -10.76
CA ASP A 265 -3.99 6.84 -12.18
C ASP A 265 -4.85 5.81 -12.91
N LEU A 266 -5.19 4.72 -12.23
CA LEU A 266 -6.02 3.63 -12.74
C LEU A 266 -7.26 3.46 -11.86
N TRP A 267 -8.37 3.16 -12.54
CA TRP A 267 -9.65 2.81 -11.93
C TRP A 267 -10.02 1.41 -12.38
N LYS A 268 -9.34 0.41 -11.81
CA LYS A 268 -9.51 -1.00 -12.11
C LYS A 268 -10.57 -1.64 -11.22
N LYS A 269 -11.01 -2.83 -11.60
CA LYS A 269 -12.11 -3.55 -10.99
C LYS A 269 -11.84 -5.05 -10.97
N GLU A 270 -12.51 -5.79 -10.08
CA GLU A 270 -12.49 -7.25 -10.08
C GLU A 270 -12.92 -7.86 -11.42
N SER A 271 -13.91 -7.21 -12.09
CA SER A 271 -14.37 -7.65 -13.42
C SER A 271 -13.29 -7.53 -14.50
N ASP A 272 -12.35 -6.58 -14.39
CA ASP A 272 -11.26 -6.40 -15.37
C ASP A 272 -10.26 -7.56 -15.33
N ALA A 273 -10.18 -8.29 -14.20
CA ALA A 273 -9.30 -9.44 -14.05
C ALA A 273 -9.83 -10.73 -14.72
N GLN A 274 -11.12 -10.79 -15.04
CA GLN A 274 -11.75 -12.01 -15.58
C GLN A 274 -11.03 -12.60 -16.81
N PRO A 275 -10.59 -11.82 -17.81
CA PRO A 275 -9.89 -12.35 -18.98
C PRO A 275 -8.57 -13.05 -18.67
N TYR A 276 -7.96 -12.76 -17.53
CA TYR A 276 -6.65 -13.32 -17.14
C TYR A 276 -6.75 -14.60 -16.32
N ILE A 277 -7.95 -14.93 -15.79
CA ILE A 277 -8.16 -16.09 -14.93
C ILE A 277 -7.86 -17.43 -15.62
N PRO A 278 -8.37 -17.73 -16.84
CA PRO A 278 -8.15 -19.01 -17.46
C PRO A 278 -6.67 -19.34 -17.66
N ASP A 279 -5.92 -18.42 -18.27
CA ASP A 279 -4.49 -18.59 -18.53
C ASP A 279 -3.68 -18.70 -17.25
N MET A 280 -4.03 -17.91 -16.22
CA MET A 280 -3.39 -17.98 -14.90
C MET A 280 -3.61 -19.33 -14.24
N VAL A 281 -4.84 -19.82 -14.23
CA VAL A 281 -5.20 -21.12 -13.63
C VAL A 281 -4.45 -22.26 -14.32
N GLU A 282 -4.39 -22.22 -15.65
CA GLU A 282 -3.68 -23.25 -16.41
C GLU A 282 -2.16 -23.19 -16.12
N MET A 283 -1.57 -22.02 -16.11
CA MET A 283 -0.16 -21.83 -15.76
C MET A 283 0.15 -22.37 -14.34
N MET A 284 -0.73 -22.16 -13.37
CA MET A 284 -0.53 -22.64 -12.01
C MET A 284 -0.62 -24.18 -11.92
N LYS A 285 -1.49 -24.81 -12.71
CA LYS A 285 -1.56 -26.28 -12.81
C LYS A 285 -0.32 -26.85 -13.50
N GLU A 286 0.09 -26.28 -14.64
CA GLU A 286 1.27 -26.73 -15.40
C GLU A 286 2.56 -26.65 -14.57
N LYS A 287 2.69 -25.62 -13.72
CA LYS A 287 3.83 -25.45 -12.81
C LYS A 287 3.74 -26.31 -11.54
N GLY A 288 2.63 -27.03 -11.35
CA GLY A 288 2.43 -27.88 -10.18
C GLY A 288 2.13 -27.12 -8.88
N PHE A 289 1.77 -25.82 -8.95
CA PHE A 289 1.37 -25.05 -7.79
C PHE A 289 -0.07 -25.34 -7.36
N ALA A 290 -0.97 -25.56 -8.33
CA ALA A 290 -2.38 -25.82 -8.07
C ALA A 290 -2.74 -27.30 -8.22
N TYR A 291 -3.50 -27.83 -7.26
CA TYR A 291 -3.97 -29.20 -7.26
C TYR A 291 -5.43 -29.29 -6.77
N GLN A 292 -6.08 -30.44 -7.05
CA GLN A 292 -7.46 -30.70 -6.61
C GLN A 292 -7.49 -31.19 -5.17
N ASP A 293 -8.30 -30.52 -4.35
CA ASP A 293 -8.63 -30.95 -3.00
C ASP A 293 -10.14 -30.80 -2.74
N GLN A 294 -10.81 -31.89 -2.36
CA GLN A 294 -12.26 -31.97 -2.10
C GLN A 294 -13.13 -31.33 -3.20
N GLY A 295 -12.69 -31.47 -4.46
CA GLY A 295 -13.37 -30.92 -5.65
C GLY A 295 -13.03 -29.47 -5.95
N ALA A 296 -12.37 -28.74 -5.07
CA ALA A 296 -11.88 -27.39 -5.31
C ALA A 296 -10.46 -27.41 -5.87
N LEU A 297 -10.06 -26.36 -6.60
CA LEU A 297 -8.67 -26.15 -7.00
C LEU A 297 -7.99 -25.27 -5.95
N VAL A 298 -6.90 -25.75 -5.38
CA VAL A 298 -6.21 -25.10 -4.26
C VAL A 298 -4.71 -24.98 -4.51
N VAL A 299 -4.05 -24.09 -3.74
CA VAL A 299 -2.61 -23.86 -3.74
C VAL A 299 -2.10 -23.86 -2.31
N ASP A 300 -1.06 -24.63 -2.02
CA ASP A 300 -0.40 -24.57 -0.73
C ASP A 300 0.37 -23.27 -0.57
N VAL A 301 0.09 -22.57 0.55
CA VAL A 301 0.73 -21.31 0.92
C VAL A 301 1.49 -21.40 2.23
N LYS A 302 1.54 -22.59 2.83
CA LYS A 302 2.25 -22.86 4.09
C LYS A 302 3.76 -22.86 3.84
N GLU A 303 4.49 -22.13 4.70
CA GLU A 303 5.96 -22.12 4.73
C GLU A 303 6.50 -22.96 5.90
N ASP A 304 7.74 -23.43 5.78
CA ASP A 304 8.41 -24.23 6.84
C ASP A 304 8.56 -23.47 8.18
N THR A 305 8.50 -22.14 8.12
CA THR A 305 8.60 -21.25 9.28
C THR A 305 7.28 -21.03 10.00
N ASP A 306 6.16 -21.49 9.42
CA ASP A 306 4.84 -21.28 9.99
C ASP A 306 4.63 -22.13 11.26
N THR A 307 4.25 -21.46 12.33
CA THR A 307 3.98 -22.09 13.64
C THR A 307 2.52 -22.48 13.81
N LYS A 308 1.65 -22.10 12.89
CA LYS A 308 0.21 -22.41 12.86
C LYS A 308 -0.14 -23.22 11.62
N GLU A 309 -1.23 -23.96 11.71
CA GLU A 309 -1.82 -24.59 10.54
C GLU A 309 -2.43 -23.52 9.62
N ILE A 310 -1.92 -23.44 8.39
CA ILE A 310 -2.40 -22.53 7.37
C ILE A 310 -3.11 -23.37 6.31
N PRO A 311 -4.44 -23.18 6.12
CA PRO A 311 -5.17 -23.91 5.09
C PRO A 311 -4.69 -23.52 3.68
N PRO A 312 -4.78 -24.42 2.70
CA PRO A 312 -4.50 -24.07 1.30
C PRO A 312 -5.35 -22.89 0.81
N CYS A 313 -4.77 -22.07 -0.03
CA CYS A 313 -5.47 -20.98 -0.70
C CYS A 313 -6.38 -21.57 -1.79
N MET A 314 -7.68 -21.29 -1.69
CA MET A 314 -8.64 -21.73 -2.71
C MET A 314 -8.53 -20.87 -3.95
N LEU A 315 -8.17 -21.47 -5.08
CA LEU A 315 -8.05 -20.81 -6.38
C LEU A 315 -9.36 -20.84 -7.16
N LEU A 316 -10.07 -21.97 -7.14
CA LEU A 316 -11.42 -22.14 -7.70
C LEU A 316 -12.27 -23.01 -6.77
N LYS A 317 -13.55 -22.70 -6.66
CA LYS A 317 -14.53 -23.55 -5.97
C LYS A 317 -14.75 -24.87 -6.69
N SER A 318 -15.45 -25.82 -6.04
CA SER A 318 -15.80 -27.10 -6.63
C SER A 318 -16.74 -27.01 -7.85
N ASP A 319 -17.50 -25.93 -7.96
CA ASP A 319 -18.33 -25.60 -9.12
C ASP A 319 -17.58 -24.82 -10.22
N GLY A 320 -16.28 -24.59 -10.04
CA GLY A 320 -15.43 -23.81 -10.95
C GLY A 320 -15.53 -22.30 -10.80
N ALA A 321 -16.33 -21.79 -9.85
CA ALA A 321 -16.49 -20.37 -9.64
C ALA A 321 -15.23 -19.73 -9.02
N SER A 322 -14.95 -18.51 -9.46
CA SER A 322 -13.86 -17.67 -8.94
C SER A 322 -14.19 -17.10 -7.57
N LEU A 323 -13.14 -16.79 -6.82
CA LEU A 323 -13.16 -16.14 -5.51
C LEU A 323 -12.38 -14.81 -5.60
N TYR A 324 -12.39 -14.01 -4.53
CA TYR A 324 -11.54 -12.82 -4.46
C TYR A 324 -10.05 -13.17 -4.60
N THR A 325 -9.59 -14.30 -4.05
CA THR A 325 -8.21 -14.78 -4.24
C THR A 325 -7.87 -15.07 -5.70
N THR A 326 -8.84 -15.56 -6.47
CA THR A 326 -8.68 -15.80 -7.92
C THR A 326 -8.50 -14.48 -8.66
N THR A 327 -9.36 -13.51 -8.39
CA THR A 327 -9.31 -12.19 -9.04
C THR A 327 -8.08 -11.41 -8.63
N ASP A 328 -7.65 -11.48 -7.36
CA ASP A 328 -6.44 -10.82 -6.88
C ASP A 328 -5.17 -11.34 -7.60
N LEU A 329 -5.04 -12.66 -7.75
CA LEU A 329 -3.93 -13.25 -8.49
C LEU A 329 -3.97 -12.90 -9.97
N ALA A 330 -5.16 -12.91 -10.58
CA ALA A 330 -5.34 -12.51 -11.97
C ALA A 330 -5.02 -11.02 -12.20
N THR A 331 -5.33 -10.16 -11.23
CA THR A 331 -4.94 -8.75 -11.24
C THR A 331 -3.42 -8.57 -11.19
N ILE A 332 -2.71 -9.41 -10.43
CA ILE A 332 -1.24 -9.40 -10.47
C ILE A 332 -0.72 -9.75 -11.86
N VAL A 333 -1.30 -10.77 -12.52
CA VAL A 333 -0.94 -11.14 -13.90
C VAL A 333 -1.22 -10.00 -14.87
N GLU A 334 -2.36 -9.31 -14.74
CA GLU A 334 -2.67 -8.11 -15.52
C GLU A 334 -1.61 -7.02 -15.35
N ARG A 335 -1.20 -6.73 -14.11
CA ARG A 335 -0.22 -5.69 -13.77
C ARG A 335 1.21 -5.99 -14.22
N MET A 336 1.51 -7.24 -14.54
CA MET A 336 2.82 -7.67 -15.06
C MET A 336 2.94 -7.51 -16.59
N LYS A 337 1.84 -7.34 -17.30
CA LYS A 337 1.78 -7.08 -18.75
C LYS A 337 1.83 -5.58 -19.05
#